data_174c5190a90e3aa3b7f0367c3217d0fb
#
_entry.id   174c5190a90e3aa3b7f0367c3217d0fb
#
_cell.length_a   1.000
_cell.length_b   1.000
_cell.length_c   1.000
_cell.angle_alpha   90.00
_cell.angle_beta   90.00
_cell.angle_gamma   90.00
#
_symmetry.space_group_name_H-M   'P 1'
#
loop_
_entity.id
_entity.type
_entity.pdbx_description
1 polymer ?
#
loop_
_entity_poly.entity_id
_entity_poly.type
_entity_poly.pdbx_seq_one_letter_code
_entity_poly.pdbx_strand_id
1 'polypeptide(L)'
;MQIIQKSLKVKNYILRGLFSKPDDSYDNIVVMFHGFTGHKNENGYLFKQLTETLVASNFATLRYDFMGSGESDGKFSDYTFFTEIEDGIAIVKEAYELNNKKPIILLGFFNNCNSIFNFF
;
A
#
# COMPACT_ATOMS: atom_id res chain seq x y z
N MET A 1 -1.80 -15.18 -11.30
CA MET A 1 -1.48 -14.09 -10.33
C MET A 1 -0.93 -14.68 -9.04
N GLN A 2 0.17 -14.14 -8.56
CA GLN A 2 0.72 -14.50 -7.26
C GLN A 2 0.35 -13.42 -6.26
N ILE A 3 -0.05 -13.83 -5.05
CA ILE A 3 -0.37 -12.92 -3.96
C ILE A 3 0.56 -13.29 -2.80
N ILE A 4 1.38 -12.33 -2.39
CA ILE A 4 2.39 -12.54 -1.36
C ILE A 4 2.03 -11.67 -0.17
N GLN A 5 1.89 -12.28 1.00
CA GLN A 5 1.67 -11.55 2.24
C GLN A 5 2.97 -10.86 2.64
N LYS A 6 2.87 -9.59 3.01
CA LYS A 6 4.01 -8.76 3.37
C LYS A 6 3.87 -8.25 4.79
N SER A 7 4.99 -8.16 5.48
CA SER A 7 5.08 -7.51 6.79
C SER A 7 6.20 -6.49 6.71
N LEU A 8 5.94 -5.29 7.18
CA LEU A 8 6.90 -4.19 7.11
C LEU A 8 7.01 -3.56 8.50
N LYS A 9 8.19 -3.60 9.07
CA LYS A 9 8.43 -3.00 10.39
C LYS A 9 8.65 -1.51 10.23
N VAL A 10 7.85 -0.72 10.95
CA VAL A 10 7.99 0.73 11.03
C VAL A 10 8.15 1.06 12.52
N LYS A 11 9.32 1.58 12.92
CA LYS A 11 9.65 1.80 14.32
C LYS A 11 9.47 0.50 15.13
N ASN A 12 8.49 0.46 16.04
CA ASN A 12 8.24 -0.70 16.90
C ASN A 12 6.92 -1.42 16.59
N TYR A 13 6.33 -1.17 15.43
CA TYR A 13 5.10 -1.83 15.03
C TYR A 13 5.23 -2.39 13.61
N ILE A 14 4.30 -3.28 13.24
CA ILE A 14 4.33 -3.98 11.97
C ILE A 14 3.09 -3.64 11.16
N LEU A 15 3.31 -3.20 9.93
CA LEU A 15 2.27 -3.06 8.92
C LEU A 15 2.11 -4.39 8.18
N ARG A 16 0.88 -4.72 7.83
CA ARG A 16 0.58 -5.93 7.07
C ARG A 16 -0.10 -5.58 5.77
N GLY A 17 0.34 -6.22 4.71
CA GLY A 17 -0.15 -5.91 3.39
C GLY A 17 -0.03 -7.08 2.42
N LEU A 18 -0.33 -6.78 1.16
CA LEU A 18 -0.34 -7.74 0.08
C LEU A 18 0.43 -7.19 -1.12
N PHE A 19 1.33 -8.01 -1.64
CA PHE A 19 2.02 -7.76 -2.90
C PHE A 19 1.46 -8.74 -3.93
N SER A 20 0.77 -8.23 -4.92
CA SER A 20 0.15 -9.04 -5.97
C SER A 20 0.85 -8.76 -7.29
N LYS A 21 1.16 -9.81 -8.04
CA LYS A 21 1.92 -9.66 -9.28
C LYS A 21 1.56 -10.73 -10.29
N PRO A 22 1.85 -10.50 -11.58
CA PRO A 22 1.78 -11.57 -12.59
C PRO A 22 2.76 -12.71 -12.24
N ASP A 23 2.53 -13.87 -12.81
CA ASP A 23 3.37 -15.05 -12.54
C ASP A 23 4.82 -14.85 -12.99
N ASP A 24 5.03 -14.12 -14.07
CA ASP A 24 6.37 -13.87 -14.61
C ASP A 24 6.88 -12.50 -14.19
N SER A 25 7.02 -11.59 -15.13
CA SER A 25 7.51 -10.24 -14.88
C SER A 25 6.36 -9.24 -14.89
N TYR A 26 6.63 -8.04 -14.40
CA TYR A 26 5.65 -6.94 -14.43
C TYR A 26 6.35 -5.66 -14.91
N ASP A 27 5.55 -4.78 -15.52
CA ASP A 27 6.08 -3.54 -16.12
C ASP A 27 6.37 -2.47 -15.06
N ASN A 28 5.53 -2.39 -14.04
CA ASN A 28 5.65 -1.38 -12.98
C ASN A 28 4.85 -1.81 -11.76
N ILE A 29 5.00 -1.08 -10.66
CA ILE A 29 4.26 -1.31 -9.42
C ILE A 29 3.33 -0.13 -9.16
N VAL A 30 2.09 -0.45 -8.81
CA VAL A 30 1.10 0.53 -8.33
C VAL A 30 0.98 0.35 -6.83
N VAL A 31 1.33 1.36 -6.06
CA VAL A 31 1.16 1.39 -4.62
C VAL A 31 -0.19 2.02 -4.32
N MET A 32 -1.04 1.31 -3.57
CA MET A 32 -2.38 1.77 -3.24
C MET A 32 -2.46 2.13 -1.76
N PHE A 33 -2.87 3.37 -1.49
CA PHE A 33 -3.05 3.89 -0.13
C PHE A 33 -4.53 4.05 0.17
N HIS A 34 -5.03 3.35 1.19
CA HIS A 34 -6.45 3.41 1.55
C HIS A 34 -6.81 4.74 2.22
N GLY A 35 -8.11 5.05 2.23
CA GLY A 35 -8.63 6.27 2.84
C GLY A 35 -8.72 6.17 4.35
N PHE A 36 -8.99 7.31 4.99
CA PHE A 36 -9.23 7.40 6.43
C PHE A 36 -10.40 6.49 6.79
N THR A 37 -10.28 5.73 7.85
CA THR A 37 -11.21 4.68 8.29
C THR A 37 -11.30 3.47 7.36
N GLY A 38 -10.50 3.44 6.28
CA GLY A 38 -10.47 2.31 5.35
C GLY A 38 -9.47 1.24 5.73
N HIS A 39 -9.14 0.40 4.78
CA HIS A 39 -8.15 -0.66 4.91
C HIS A 39 -7.63 -1.03 3.50
N LYS A 40 -6.66 -1.96 3.43
CA LYS A 40 -6.01 -2.29 2.15
C LYS A 40 -6.93 -2.81 1.05
N ASN A 41 -8.13 -3.21 1.38
CA ASN A 41 -9.13 -3.65 0.39
C ASN A 41 -10.12 -2.54 0.02
N GLU A 42 -10.24 -1.51 0.85
CA GLU A 42 -11.21 -0.41 0.74
C GLU A 42 -12.66 -0.88 0.73
N ASN A 43 -13.60 0.06 0.73
CA ASN A 43 -15.02 -0.24 0.74
C ASN A 43 -15.42 -1.03 -0.51
N GLY A 44 -16.24 -2.08 -0.33
CA GLY A 44 -16.67 -2.92 -1.43
C GLY A 44 -15.53 -3.69 -2.09
N TYR A 45 -14.41 -3.83 -1.40
CA TYR A 45 -13.20 -4.48 -1.94
C TYR A 45 -12.70 -3.80 -3.22
N LEU A 46 -12.81 -2.47 -3.28
CA LEU A 46 -12.40 -1.70 -4.44
C LEU A 46 -10.93 -1.96 -4.82
N PHE A 47 -10.04 -1.95 -3.84
CA PHE A 47 -8.61 -2.17 -4.12
C PHE A 47 -8.33 -3.60 -4.53
N LYS A 48 -9.10 -4.56 -4.01
CA LYS A 48 -8.98 -5.95 -4.46
C LYS A 48 -9.37 -6.09 -5.93
N GLN A 49 -10.49 -5.49 -6.33
CA GLN A 49 -10.95 -5.53 -7.72
C GLN A 49 -9.97 -4.81 -8.65
N LEU A 50 -9.47 -3.66 -8.23
CA LEU A 50 -8.50 -2.90 -9.00
C LEU A 50 -7.18 -3.66 -9.15
N THR A 51 -6.76 -4.37 -8.10
CA THR A 51 -5.58 -5.23 -8.14
C THR A 51 -5.71 -6.29 -9.23
N GLU A 52 -6.85 -6.98 -9.28
CA GLU A 52 -7.06 -8.03 -10.29
C GLU A 52 -6.95 -7.46 -11.71
N THR A 53 -7.53 -6.28 -11.94
CA THR A 53 -7.48 -5.61 -13.23
C THR A 53 -6.05 -5.19 -13.60
N LEU A 54 -5.33 -4.61 -12.66
CA LEU A 54 -3.96 -4.13 -12.89
C LEU A 54 -3.01 -5.30 -13.13
N VAL A 55 -3.12 -6.37 -12.37
CA VAL A 55 -2.26 -7.54 -12.56
C VAL A 55 -2.54 -8.20 -13.92
N ALA A 56 -3.80 -8.23 -14.34
CA ALA A 56 -4.14 -8.71 -15.69
C ALA A 56 -3.53 -7.84 -16.78
N SER A 57 -3.22 -6.58 -16.49
CA SER A 57 -2.58 -5.65 -17.40
C SER A 57 -1.06 -5.57 -17.22
N ASN A 58 -0.48 -6.54 -16.54
CA ASN A 58 0.96 -6.71 -16.30
C ASN A 58 1.58 -5.70 -15.33
N PHE A 59 0.80 -5.19 -14.39
CA PHE A 59 1.31 -4.40 -13.27
C PHE A 59 1.35 -5.25 -12.00
N ALA A 60 2.31 -4.97 -11.12
CA ALA A 60 2.24 -5.45 -9.75
C ALA A 60 1.55 -4.40 -8.89
N THR A 61 0.98 -4.82 -7.76
CA THR A 61 0.36 -3.90 -6.80
C THR A 61 0.89 -4.16 -5.41
N LEU A 62 1.04 -3.09 -4.63
CA LEU A 62 1.42 -3.16 -3.23
C LEU A 62 0.43 -2.34 -2.43
N ARG A 63 -0.21 -2.97 -1.43
CA ARG A 63 -1.20 -2.32 -0.59
C ARG A 63 -1.06 -2.81 0.83
N TYR A 64 -1.00 -1.86 1.76
CA TYR A 64 -0.86 -2.13 3.19
C TYR A 64 -2.02 -1.49 3.95
N ASP A 65 -2.34 -2.08 5.10
CA ASP A 65 -3.12 -1.37 6.11
C ASP A 65 -2.18 -0.43 6.85
N PHE A 66 -2.58 0.84 6.99
CA PHE A 66 -1.85 1.78 7.83
C PHE A 66 -1.93 1.37 9.30
N MET A 67 -0.99 1.89 10.11
CA MET A 67 -0.98 1.63 11.54
C MET A 67 -2.33 1.98 12.16
N GLY A 68 -2.84 1.07 12.98
CA GLY A 68 -4.14 1.23 13.61
C GLY A 68 -5.33 0.86 12.73
N SER A 69 -5.09 0.38 11.51
CA SER A 69 -6.14 0.01 10.55
C SER A 69 -6.02 -1.46 10.17
N GLY A 70 -7.12 -2.10 9.85
CA GLY A 70 -7.16 -3.46 9.33
C GLY A 70 -6.35 -4.44 10.17
N GLU A 71 -5.42 -5.15 9.53
CA GLU A 71 -4.60 -6.17 10.17
C GLU A 71 -3.26 -5.65 10.69
N SER A 72 -2.91 -4.40 10.42
CA SER A 72 -1.66 -3.81 10.91
C SER A 72 -1.73 -3.54 12.41
N ASP A 73 -0.56 -3.47 13.05
CA ASP A 73 -0.47 -3.24 14.49
C ASP A 73 -1.02 -1.87 14.88
N GLY A 74 -1.32 -1.72 16.16
CA GLY A 74 -1.80 -0.47 16.73
C GLY A 74 -3.31 -0.39 16.76
N LYS A 75 -3.81 0.63 17.46
CA LYS A 75 -5.24 0.92 17.55
C LYS A 75 -5.58 2.08 16.64
N PHE A 76 -6.80 2.13 16.17
CA PHE A 76 -7.24 3.26 15.34
C PHE A 76 -7.02 4.60 16.05
N SER A 77 -7.15 4.65 17.37
CA SER A 77 -6.87 5.86 18.16
C SER A 77 -5.40 6.30 18.10
N ASP A 78 -4.48 5.41 17.71
CA ASP A 78 -3.06 5.74 17.56
C ASP A 78 -2.74 6.35 16.19
N TYR A 79 -3.66 6.26 15.25
CA TYR A 79 -3.50 6.77 13.90
C TYR A 79 -3.46 8.30 13.91
N THR A 80 -2.43 8.88 13.34
CA THR A 80 -2.28 10.32 13.21
C THR A 80 -1.78 10.65 11.81
N PHE A 81 -1.82 11.93 11.46
CA PHE A 81 -1.22 12.42 10.22
C PHE A 81 0.27 12.03 10.13
N PHE A 82 0.98 12.11 11.26
CA PHE A 82 2.41 11.79 11.27
C PHE A 82 2.67 10.29 11.09
N THR A 83 1.87 9.43 11.70
CA THR A 83 2.01 7.99 11.49
C THR A 83 1.69 7.61 10.07
N GLU A 84 0.71 8.23 9.46
CA GLU A 84 0.38 8.01 8.04
C GLU A 84 1.55 8.35 7.14
N ILE A 85 2.21 9.48 7.38
CA ILE A 85 3.39 9.88 6.59
C ILE A 85 4.53 8.89 6.78
N GLU A 86 4.83 8.50 8.00
CA GLU A 86 5.90 7.55 8.29
C GLU A 86 5.65 6.19 7.62
N ASP A 87 4.42 5.70 7.73
CA ASP A 87 4.01 4.46 7.08
C ASP A 87 4.13 4.58 5.56
N GLY A 88 3.65 5.68 5.00
CA GLY A 88 3.71 5.93 3.56
C GLY A 88 5.14 5.92 3.03
N ILE A 89 6.06 6.58 3.75
CA ILE A 89 7.47 6.61 3.36
C ILE A 89 8.05 5.19 3.38
N ALA A 90 7.77 4.41 4.41
CA ALA A 90 8.28 3.05 4.51
C ALA A 90 7.75 2.16 3.37
N ILE A 91 6.46 2.28 3.06
CA ILE A 91 5.83 1.51 2.00
C ILE A 91 6.42 1.89 0.64
N VAL A 92 6.61 3.18 0.38
CA VAL A 92 7.19 3.66 -0.87
C VAL A 92 8.62 3.16 -1.05
N LYS A 93 9.41 3.15 0.02
CA LYS A 93 10.77 2.62 -0.04
C LYS A 93 10.78 1.13 -0.39
N GLU A 94 9.90 0.35 0.20
CA GLU A 94 9.78 -1.06 -0.15
C GLU A 94 9.37 -1.25 -1.60
N ALA A 95 8.39 -0.48 -2.07
CA ALA A 95 7.93 -0.56 -3.45
C ALA A 95 9.04 -0.21 -4.44
N TYR A 96 9.84 0.79 -4.12
CA TYR A 96 10.97 1.19 -4.95
C TYR A 96 11.97 0.04 -5.09
N GLU A 97 12.30 -0.63 -4.00
CA GLU A 97 13.18 -1.79 -4.05
C GLU A 97 12.57 -2.95 -4.86
N LEU A 98 11.28 -3.22 -4.66
CA LEU A 98 10.57 -4.25 -5.42
C LEU A 98 10.47 -3.93 -6.91
N ASN A 99 10.59 -2.67 -7.28
CA ASN A 99 10.53 -2.20 -8.67
C ASN A 99 11.92 -1.99 -9.28
N ASN A 100 12.93 -2.61 -8.73
CA ASN A 100 14.33 -2.54 -9.18
C ASN A 100 14.85 -1.09 -9.22
N LYS A 101 14.46 -0.30 -8.25
CA LYS A 101 14.84 1.12 -8.08
C LYS A 101 14.41 1.99 -9.26
N LYS A 102 13.30 1.64 -9.88
CA LYS A 102 12.65 2.46 -10.92
C LYS A 102 11.48 3.22 -10.31
N PRO A 103 11.06 4.33 -10.94
CA PRO A 103 9.88 5.07 -10.47
C PRO A 103 8.65 4.19 -10.38
N ILE A 104 7.85 4.43 -9.34
CA ILE A 104 6.63 3.68 -9.06
C ILE A 104 5.40 4.56 -9.30
N ILE A 105 4.23 3.92 -9.37
CA ILE A 105 2.95 4.62 -9.51
C ILE A 105 2.27 4.63 -8.16
N LEU A 106 1.76 5.80 -7.74
CA LEU A 106 1.04 5.95 -6.49
C LEU A 106 -0.42 6.20 -6.76
N LEU A 107 -1.27 5.49 -6.04
CA LEU A 107 -2.72 5.66 -6.09
C LEU A 107 -3.22 5.85 -4.66
N GLY A 108 -3.72 7.05 -4.35
CA GLY A 108 -4.28 7.35 -3.05
C GLY A 108 -5.78 7.49 -3.14
N PHE A 109 -6.51 6.99 -2.13
CA PHE A 109 -7.91 7.25 -2.02
C PHE A 109 -8.13 8.67 -1.49
N PHE A 110 -9.31 9.23 -1.73
CA PHE A 110 -9.61 10.68 -1.56
C PHE A 110 -9.07 11.28 -0.25
N ASN A 111 -9.29 10.61 0.86
CA ASN A 111 -8.96 11.19 2.17
C ASN A 111 -7.45 11.20 2.47
N ASN A 112 -6.65 10.49 1.68
CA ASN A 112 -5.21 10.38 1.90
C ASN A 112 -4.38 11.13 0.87
N CYS A 113 -4.96 11.62 -0.21
CA CYS A 113 -4.21 12.23 -1.30
C CYS A 113 -3.36 13.41 -0.84
N ASN A 114 -3.91 14.28 0.03
CA ASN A 114 -3.19 15.45 0.51
C ASN A 114 -2.00 15.08 1.39
N SER A 115 -2.15 14.08 2.23
CA SER A 115 -1.06 13.63 3.10
C SER A 115 0.08 13.02 2.29
N ILE A 116 -0.25 12.24 1.29
CA ILE A 116 0.73 11.52 0.49
C ILE A 116 1.54 12.47 -0.38
N PHE A 117 0.90 13.42 -1.03
CA PHE A 117 1.59 14.36 -1.91
C PHE A 117 2.53 15.31 -1.19
N ASN A 118 2.41 15.44 0.12
CA ASN A 118 3.27 16.35 0.88
C ASN A 118 4.71 15.85 1.04
N PHE A 119 5.02 14.61 0.72
CA PHE A 119 6.40 14.12 0.79
C PHE A 119 6.96 13.65 -0.56
N PHE A 120 6.35 14.09 -1.62
CA PHE A 120 6.84 13.97 -2.99
C PHE A 120 7.02 15.33 -3.63
#